data_cfc0720de747213cd54c6924cf1bb5ac
#
_entry.id   cfc0720de747213cd54c6924cf1bb5ac
#
_cell.length_a   1.000
_cell.length_b   1.000
_cell.length_c   1.000
_cell.angle_alpha   90.00
_cell.angle_beta   90.00
_cell.angle_gamma   90.00
#
_symmetry.space_group_name_H-M   'P 1'
#
loop_
_entity.id
_entity.type
_entity.pdbx_description
1 polymer ?
#
loop_
_entity_poly.entity_id
_entity_poly.type
_entity_poly.pdbx_seq_one_letter_code
_entity_poly.pdbx_strand_id
1 'polypeptide(L)'
;MDETTPHLYEVRVFRRVTEFVDELTYTDRAKVTANIKIMEMGRFDSVYIKTLRGAVKELIVKNHRFVFFVHEHTIYLVSAFIKKTQKTPLREINNAEKIYKITIK
;
A
#
# COMPACT_ATOMS: atom_id res chain seq x y z
N MET A 1 30.34 11.29 1.03
CA MET A 1 29.44 10.43 1.80
C MET A 1 28.08 10.36 1.12
N ASP A 2 27.59 9.22 1.10
CA ASP A 2 26.30 9.02 0.49
C ASP A 2 25.20 9.42 1.47
N GLU A 3 24.38 10.39 1.08
CA GLU A 3 23.27 10.85 1.89
C GLU A 3 22.00 10.08 1.61
N THR A 4 22.08 9.13 0.70
CA THR A 4 20.91 8.38 0.33
C THR A 4 20.48 7.47 1.46
N THR A 5 19.26 7.62 1.92
CA THR A 5 18.70 6.70 2.89
C THR A 5 18.51 5.35 2.20
N PRO A 6 18.99 4.26 2.81
CA PRO A 6 18.81 2.95 2.19
C PRO A 6 17.34 2.62 2.03
N HIS A 7 16.97 2.11 0.88
CA HIS A 7 15.64 1.59 0.64
C HIS A 7 15.67 0.11 1.00
N LEU A 8 15.09 -0.24 2.14
CA LEU A 8 15.03 -1.63 2.58
C LEU A 8 14.05 -2.45 1.76
N TYR A 9 13.07 -1.77 1.14
CA TYR A 9 12.03 -2.43 0.36
C TYR A 9 11.90 -1.78 -0.99
N GLU A 10 11.54 -2.59 -1.99
CA GLU A 10 11.08 -2.08 -3.27
C GLU A 10 9.57 -1.96 -3.21
N VAL A 11 9.01 -1.07 -4.03
CA VAL A 11 7.56 -0.92 -4.10
C VAL A 11 7.13 -1.18 -5.53
N ARG A 12 6.18 -2.10 -5.68
CA ARG A 12 5.53 -2.37 -6.95
C ARG A 12 4.10 -1.88 -6.86
N VAL A 13 3.76 -0.97 -7.78
CA VAL A 13 2.47 -0.30 -7.76
C VAL A 13 1.67 -0.77 -8.95
N PHE A 14 0.52 -1.39 -8.68
CA PHE A 14 -0.35 -1.84 -9.76
C PHE A 14 -1.01 -0.64 -10.41
N ARG A 15 -1.37 -0.79 -11.70
CA ARG A 15 -1.91 0.32 -12.47
C ARG A 15 -3.08 1.00 -11.79
N ARG A 16 -4.02 0.24 -11.25
CA ARG A 16 -5.20 0.82 -10.63
C ARG A 16 -4.85 1.70 -9.44
N VAL A 17 -3.74 1.41 -8.76
CA VAL A 17 -3.28 2.24 -7.66
C VAL A 17 -2.68 3.54 -8.21
N THR A 18 -1.86 3.44 -9.24
CA THR A 18 -1.29 4.60 -9.89
C THR A 18 -2.38 5.53 -10.40
N GLU A 19 -3.40 4.97 -11.05
CA GLU A 19 -4.51 5.76 -11.56
C GLU A 19 -5.27 6.45 -10.44
N PHE A 20 -5.47 5.72 -9.32
CA PHE A 20 -6.15 6.30 -8.18
C PHE A 20 -5.37 7.49 -7.62
N VAL A 21 -4.07 7.33 -7.47
CA VAL A 21 -3.21 8.39 -6.91
C VAL A 21 -3.17 9.59 -7.84
N ASP A 22 -3.14 9.36 -9.14
CA ASP A 22 -3.09 10.45 -10.12
C ASP A 22 -4.34 11.31 -10.08
N GLU A 23 -5.47 10.78 -9.60
CA GLU A 23 -6.72 11.53 -9.51
C GLU A 23 -6.82 12.34 -8.21
N LEU A 24 -5.91 12.16 -7.29
CA LEU A 24 -5.95 12.87 -6.01
C LEU A 24 -5.51 14.31 -6.16
N THR A 25 -5.94 15.16 -5.20
CA THR A 25 -5.42 16.51 -5.13
C THR A 25 -3.92 16.47 -4.89
N TYR A 26 -3.25 17.57 -5.19
CA TYR A 26 -1.81 17.65 -4.96
C TYR A 26 -1.46 17.34 -3.50
N THR A 27 -2.21 17.91 -2.57
CA THR A 27 -1.95 17.73 -1.15
C THR A 27 -2.10 16.26 -0.73
N ASP A 28 -3.17 15.63 -1.16
CA ASP A 28 -3.41 14.24 -0.79
C ASP A 28 -2.39 13.31 -1.44
N ARG A 29 -2.02 13.60 -2.70
CA ARG A 29 -1.01 12.79 -3.38
C ARG A 29 0.32 12.88 -2.64
N ALA A 30 0.69 14.07 -2.18
CA ALA A 30 1.93 14.23 -1.43
C ALA A 30 1.91 13.42 -0.14
N LYS A 31 0.78 13.38 0.55
CA LYS A 31 0.65 12.58 1.78
C LYS A 31 0.78 11.09 1.49
N VAL A 32 0.14 10.62 0.45
CA VAL A 32 0.22 9.22 0.07
C VAL A 32 1.67 8.86 -0.28
N THR A 33 2.31 9.69 -1.10
CA THR A 33 3.69 9.44 -1.51
C THR A 33 4.62 9.39 -0.31
N ALA A 34 4.43 10.29 0.64
CA ALA A 34 5.26 10.33 1.84
C ALA A 34 5.09 9.06 2.68
N ASN A 35 3.85 8.58 2.81
CA ASN A 35 3.59 7.35 3.55
C ASN A 35 4.24 6.14 2.88
N ILE A 36 4.17 6.08 1.56
CA ILE A 36 4.78 4.96 0.84
C ILE A 36 6.30 4.99 1.01
N LYS A 37 6.89 6.18 0.97
CA LYS A 37 8.33 6.30 1.19
C LYS A 37 8.75 5.82 2.57
N ILE A 38 7.95 6.11 3.57
CA ILE A 38 8.21 5.64 4.93
C ILE A 38 8.23 4.11 4.96
N MET A 39 7.29 3.48 4.26
CA MET A 39 7.27 2.02 4.17
C MET A 39 8.48 1.49 3.42
N GLU A 40 8.93 2.18 2.37
CA GLU A 40 10.13 1.77 1.63
C GLU A 40 11.35 1.69 2.55
N MET A 41 11.39 2.56 3.55
CA MET A 41 12.49 2.57 4.51
C MET A 41 12.29 1.56 5.63
N GLY A 42 11.27 0.72 5.54
CA GLY A 42 11.00 -0.30 6.54
C GLY A 42 10.37 0.20 7.82
N ARG A 43 9.90 1.44 7.82
CA ARG A 43 9.36 2.05 9.03
C ARG A 43 7.84 1.91 9.08
N PHE A 44 7.39 0.66 9.08
CA PHE A 44 5.96 0.36 9.05
C PHE A 44 5.22 0.84 10.28
N ASP A 45 5.93 1.02 11.40
CA ASP A 45 5.31 1.51 12.63
C ASP A 45 5.08 3.04 12.61
N SER A 46 5.56 3.72 11.58
CA SER A 46 5.38 5.17 11.46
C SER A 46 4.22 5.54 10.54
N VAL A 47 3.48 4.57 10.05
CA VAL A 47 2.29 4.77 9.22
C VAL A 47 1.15 3.95 9.81
N TYR A 48 -0.07 4.22 9.35
CA TYR A 48 -1.23 3.50 9.85
C TYR A 48 -1.52 2.31 8.97
N ILE A 49 -1.39 1.11 9.53
CA ILE A 49 -1.60 -0.13 8.80
C ILE A 49 -2.53 -1.02 9.61
N LYS A 50 -3.46 -1.64 8.90
CA LYS A 50 -4.40 -2.59 9.49
C LYS A 50 -4.26 -3.92 8.76
N THR A 51 -4.24 -5.02 9.51
CA THR A 51 -4.26 -6.34 8.91
C THR A 51 -5.69 -6.68 8.51
N LEU A 52 -5.86 -7.10 7.26
CA LEU A 52 -7.17 -7.47 6.75
C LEU A 52 -7.38 -8.98 6.83
N ARG A 53 -6.42 -9.75 6.29
CA ARG A 53 -6.49 -11.21 6.32
C ARG A 53 -5.12 -11.75 5.97
N GLY A 54 -4.56 -12.56 6.88
CA GLY A 54 -3.25 -13.16 6.62
C GLY A 54 -2.20 -12.11 6.29
N ALA A 55 -1.57 -12.24 5.12
CA ALA A 55 -0.55 -11.32 4.68
C ALA A 55 -1.13 -10.02 4.10
N VAL A 56 -2.43 -9.97 3.84
CA VAL A 56 -3.07 -8.83 3.20
C VAL A 56 -3.33 -7.74 4.24
N LYS A 57 -2.82 -6.55 3.96
CA LYS A 57 -2.90 -5.41 4.86
C LYS A 57 -3.43 -4.19 4.13
N GLU A 58 -3.72 -3.16 4.89
CA GLU A 58 -4.29 -1.93 4.37
C GLU A 58 -3.53 -0.75 4.96
N LEU A 59 -3.01 0.11 4.07
CA LEU A 59 -2.41 1.38 4.47
C LEU A 59 -3.52 2.43 4.48
N ILE A 60 -3.60 3.20 5.57
CA ILE A 60 -4.65 4.19 5.79
C ILE A 60 -4.03 5.59 5.70
N VAL A 61 -4.49 6.38 4.73
CA VAL A 61 -4.08 7.77 4.59
C VAL A 61 -5.35 8.60 4.41
N LYS A 62 -5.78 9.30 5.47
CA LYS A 62 -7.05 10.01 5.50
C LYS A 62 -8.18 9.00 5.25
N ASN A 63 -9.03 9.25 4.26
CA ASN A 63 -10.08 8.29 3.90
C ASN A 63 -9.66 7.43 2.69
N HIS A 64 -8.41 7.50 2.30
CA HIS A 64 -7.88 6.67 1.22
C HIS A 64 -7.33 5.38 1.79
N ARG A 65 -7.57 4.29 1.10
CA ARG A 65 -7.12 2.96 1.53
C ARG A 65 -6.32 2.32 0.42
N PHE A 66 -5.19 1.70 0.82
CA PHE A 66 -4.28 1.03 -0.13
C PHE A 66 -4.06 -0.38 0.37
N VAL A 67 -4.58 -1.36 -0.37
CA VAL A 67 -4.44 -2.76 -0.01
C VAL A 67 -3.09 -3.25 -0.53
N PHE A 68 -2.33 -3.88 0.34
CA PHE A 68 -0.98 -4.31 -0.01
C PHE A 68 -0.60 -5.57 0.73
N PHE A 69 0.48 -6.18 0.28
CA PHE A 69 1.16 -7.23 1.03
C PHE A 69 2.65 -7.08 0.77
N VAL A 70 3.43 -7.69 1.65
CA VAL A 70 4.89 -7.68 1.51
C VAL A 70 5.34 -9.11 1.29
N HIS A 71 6.17 -9.30 0.28
CA HIS A 71 6.80 -10.59 0.02
C HIS A 71 8.28 -10.35 -0.19
N GLU A 72 9.10 -10.98 0.65
CA GLU A 72 10.53 -10.76 0.67
C GLU A 72 10.79 -9.28 0.90
N HIS A 73 11.48 -8.61 0.00
CA HIS A 73 11.79 -7.19 0.17
C HIS A 73 10.96 -6.29 -0.72
N THR A 74 9.80 -6.77 -1.16
CA THR A 74 8.94 -6.01 -2.06
C THR A 74 7.57 -5.77 -1.44
N ILE A 75 7.12 -4.53 -1.49
CA ILE A 75 5.79 -4.12 -1.08
C ILE A 75 4.94 -4.05 -2.35
N TYR A 76 3.85 -4.83 -2.39
CA TYR A 76 2.97 -4.85 -3.54
C TYR A 76 1.69 -4.09 -3.21
N LEU A 77 1.54 -2.90 -3.81
CA LEU A 77 0.32 -2.09 -3.66
C LEU A 77 -0.62 -2.51 -4.78
N VAL A 78 -1.64 -3.28 -4.44
CA VAL A 78 -2.46 -3.94 -5.45
C VAL A 78 -3.81 -3.28 -5.67
N SER A 79 -4.29 -2.46 -4.71
CA SER A 79 -5.61 -1.89 -4.81
C SER A 79 -5.68 -0.59 -4.02
N ALA A 80 -6.53 0.33 -4.46
CA ALA A 80 -6.74 1.61 -3.77
C ALA A 80 -8.18 2.03 -3.95
N PHE A 81 -8.75 2.64 -2.90
CA PHE A 81 -10.13 3.11 -2.95
C PHE A 81 -10.39 4.09 -1.82
N ILE A 82 -11.49 4.82 -1.92
CA ILE A 82 -11.94 5.71 -0.86
C ILE A 82 -12.84 4.91 0.08
N LYS A 83 -12.53 4.97 1.38
CA LYS A 83 -13.30 4.25 2.36
C LYS A 83 -14.65 4.91 2.56
N LYS A 84 -15.72 4.19 2.29
CA LYS A 84 -17.09 4.70 2.43
C LYS A 84 -17.90 3.94 3.46
N THR A 85 -17.40 2.79 3.90
CA THR A 85 -18.07 1.97 4.89
C THR A 85 -17.08 1.59 5.96
N GLN A 86 -17.56 0.95 7.02
CA GLN A 86 -16.68 0.60 8.14
C GLN A 86 -15.71 -0.51 7.77
N LYS A 87 -16.08 -1.38 6.86
CA LYS A 87 -15.24 -2.52 6.50
C LYS A 87 -14.71 -2.37 5.10
N THR A 88 -13.50 -2.87 4.89
CA THR A 88 -12.93 -2.97 3.56
C THR A 88 -13.76 -3.97 2.75
N PRO A 89 -14.14 -3.61 1.51
CA PRO A 89 -14.93 -4.53 0.70
C PRO A 89 -14.24 -5.87 0.54
N LEU A 90 -15.02 -6.93 0.72
CA LEU A 90 -14.49 -8.28 0.68
C LEU A 90 -13.81 -8.59 -0.66
N ARG A 91 -14.34 -8.04 -1.76
CA ARG A 91 -13.75 -8.30 -3.08
C ARG A 91 -12.32 -7.78 -3.16
N GLU A 92 -12.00 -6.69 -2.45
CA GLU A 92 -10.64 -6.15 -2.46
C GLU A 92 -9.70 -7.09 -1.70
N ILE A 93 -10.17 -7.62 -0.59
CA ILE A 93 -9.38 -8.56 0.20
C ILE A 93 -9.15 -9.85 -0.59
N ASN A 94 -10.20 -10.38 -1.19
CA ASN A 94 -10.11 -11.62 -1.96
C ASN A 94 -9.18 -11.47 -3.16
N ASN A 95 -9.26 -10.33 -3.84
CA ASN A 95 -8.41 -10.07 -4.99
C ASN A 95 -6.93 -10.02 -4.58
N ALA A 96 -6.65 -9.30 -3.48
CA ALA A 96 -5.28 -9.19 -3.00
C ALA A 96 -4.73 -10.54 -2.56
N GLU A 97 -5.56 -11.35 -1.91
CA GLU A 97 -5.13 -12.67 -1.48
C GLU A 97 -4.82 -13.57 -2.67
N LYS A 98 -5.62 -13.47 -3.72
CA LYS A 98 -5.37 -14.23 -4.94
C LYS A 98 -4.03 -13.83 -5.56
N ILE A 99 -3.78 -12.53 -5.63
CA ILE A 99 -2.52 -12.03 -6.19
C ILE A 99 -1.35 -12.49 -5.32
N TYR A 100 -1.53 -12.44 -4.01
CA TYR A 100 -0.49 -12.89 -3.08
C TYR A 100 -0.10 -14.35 -3.35
N LYS A 101 -1.09 -15.22 -3.48
CA LYS A 101 -0.84 -16.64 -3.70
C LYS A 101 -0.09 -16.90 -5.00
N ILE A 102 -0.37 -16.10 -6.03
CA ILE A 102 0.34 -16.21 -7.28
C ILE A 102 1.77 -15.71 -7.14
N THR A 103 1.94 -14.61 -6.40
CA THR A 103 3.24 -13.96 -6.26
C THR A 103 4.25 -14.82 -5.50
N ILE A 104 3.80 -15.52 -4.47
CA ILE A 104 4.72 -16.27 -3.61
C ILE A 104 5.07 -17.66 -4.14
N LYS A 105 4.54 -18.04 -5.27
CA LYS A 105 4.85 -19.36 -5.83
C LYS A 105 6.29 -19.45 -6.29
#